data_6a0cec1e2abf1e7cfbb0956362c5c47e
#
_entry.id   6a0cec1e2abf1e7cfbb0956362c5c47e
#
_cell.length_a   1.000
_cell.length_b   1.000
_cell.length_c   1.000
_cell.angle_alpha   90.00
_cell.angle_beta   90.00
_cell.angle_gamma   90.00
#
_symmetry.space_group_name_H-M   'P 1'
#
loop_
_entity.id
_entity.type
_entity.pdbx_description
1 polymer ?
#
loop_
_entity_poly.entity_id
_entity_poly.type
_entity_poly.pdbx_seq_one_letter_code
_entity_poly.pdbx_strand_id
1 'polypeptide(L)'
;MKLLQILQKCLEDWKNISHLDFCLVHLDNTIYISTCDRALPSTEKLDEFKDEEALCISNMNCRLYKIMENHQLQYLLIMWGNAEAASTIGELAVCQIESLLTAYTEKSDKNVFM
;
A
#
# COMPACT_ATOMS: atom_id res chain seq x y z
N MET A 1 14.61 -3.34 -13.74
CA MET A 1 13.80 -2.25 -13.17
C MET A 1 13.70 -2.44 -11.67
N LYS A 2 13.88 -1.37 -10.91
CA LYS A 2 13.84 -1.44 -9.45
C LYS A 2 12.40 -1.57 -8.94
N LEU A 3 12.22 -2.25 -7.82
CA LEU A 3 10.91 -2.43 -7.20
C LEU A 3 10.18 -1.11 -6.97
N LEU A 4 10.89 -0.07 -6.51
CA LEU A 4 10.32 1.26 -6.31
C LEU A 4 9.63 1.78 -7.57
N GLN A 5 10.28 1.65 -8.73
CA GLN A 5 9.74 2.14 -10.00
C GLN A 5 8.48 1.37 -10.39
N ILE A 6 8.45 0.07 -10.14
CA ILE A 6 7.31 -0.77 -10.47
C ILE A 6 6.13 -0.46 -9.57
N LEU A 7 6.37 -0.31 -8.28
CA LEU A 7 5.32 0.06 -7.32
C LEU A 7 4.78 1.46 -7.61
N GLN A 8 5.65 2.40 -7.94
CA GLN A 8 5.24 3.76 -8.28
C GLN A 8 4.33 3.75 -9.50
N LYS A 9 4.71 3.03 -10.55
CA LYS A 9 3.88 2.91 -11.75
C LYS A 9 2.54 2.26 -11.42
N CYS A 10 2.54 1.22 -10.59
CA CYS A 10 1.33 0.54 -10.16
C CYS A 10 0.34 1.52 -9.51
N LEU A 11 0.83 2.32 -8.55
CA LEU A 11 -0.05 3.29 -7.85
C LEU A 11 -0.51 4.41 -8.78
N GLU A 12 0.35 4.88 -9.68
CA GLU A 12 -0.03 5.89 -10.66
C GLU A 12 -1.10 5.37 -11.62
N ASP A 13 -0.98 4.12 -12.06
CA ASP A 13 -1.98 3.51 -12.93
C ASP A 13 -3.32 3.39 -12.20
N TRP A 14 -3.32 2.98 -10.93
CA TRP A 14 -4.54 2.92 -10.14
C TRP A 14 -5.16 4.29 -9.95
N LYS A 15 -4.34 5.32 -9.71
CA LYS A 15 -4.84 6.70 -9.62
C LYS A 15 -5.50 7.14 -10.92
N ASN A 16 -4.86 6.86 -12.05
CA ASN A 16 -5.37 7.28 -13.36
C ASN A 16 -6.69 6.58 -13.70
N ILE A 17 -6.83 5.31 -13.31
CA ILE A 17 -8.04 4.54 -13.58
C ILE A 17 -9.20 4.94 -12.65
N SER A 18 -8.90 5.13 -11.38
CA SER A 18 -9.92 5.28 -10.33
C SER A 18 -10.18 6.71 -9.92
N HIS A 19 -9.25 7.62 -10.20
CA HIS A 19 -9.24 9.00 -9.69
C HIS A 19 -9.15 9.07 -8.16
N LEU A 20 -8.66 7.99 -7.53
CA LEU A 20 -8.37 7.97 -6.11
C LEU A 20 -6.89 8.23 -5.89
N ASP A 21 -6.54 8.78 -4.75
CA ASP A 21 -5.15 9.03 -4.38
C ASP A 21 -4.61 7.92 -3.49
N PHE A 22 -3.34 7.61 -3.63
CA PHE A 22 -2.69 6.53 -2.88
C PHE A 22 -1.38 7.00 -2.28
N CYS A 23 -1.06 6.45 -1.11
CA CYS A 23 0.24 6.64 -0.49
C CYS A 23 0.66 5.33 0.19
N LEU A 24 1.87 4.87 -0.11
CA LEU A 24 2.45 3.71 0.52
C LEU A 24 3.47 4.19 1.54
N VAL A 25 3.34 3.78 2.80
CA VAL A 25 4.22 4.22 3.88
C VAL A 25 4.96 3.04 4.50
N HIS A 26 6.18 3.31 4.94
CA HIS A 26 6.98 2.36 5.70
C HIS A 26 6.41 2.20 7.12
N LEU A 27 6.88 1.19 7.84
CA LEU A 27 6.41 0.93 9.20
C LEU A 27 6.83 2.02 10.21
N ASP A 28 7.81 2.85 9.85
CA ASP A 28 8.18 4.02 10.65
C ASP A 28 7.36 5.26 10.29
N ASN A 29 6.32 5.08 9.47
CA ASN A 29 5.39 6.13 9.02
C ASN A 29 6.00 7.14 8.05
N THR A 30 7.17 6.85 7.49
CA THR A 30 7.72 7.68 6.41
C THR A 30 7.11 7.28 5.06
N ILE A 31 6.93 8.26 4.20
CA ILE A 31 6.36 8.03 2.87
C ILE A 31 7.38 7.29 2.00
N TYR A 32 6.95 6.18 1.41
CA TYR A 32 7.73 5.46 0.42
C TYR A 32 7.36 5.91 -0.99
N ILE A 33 6.06 5.89 -1.32
CA ILE A 33 5.54 6.30 -2.62
C ILE A 33 4.22 7.03 -2.39
N SER A 34 4.02 8.16 -3.08
CA SER A 34 2.76 8.89 -3.01
C SER A 34 2.36 9.39 -4.38
N THR A 35 1.05 9.36 -4.65
CA THR A 35 0.48 9.94 -5.89
C THR A 35 -0.09 11.33 -5.65
N CYS A 36 0.03 11.87 -4.43
CA CYS A 36 -0.58 13.15 -4.07
C CYS A 36 0.19 13.81 -2.93
N ASP A 37 -0.20 15.05 -2.60
CA ASP A 37 0.38 15.83 -1.51
C ASP A 37 -0.52 15.89 -0.28
N ARG A 38 -1.43 14.93 -0.12
CA ARG A 38 -2.35 14.93 1.02
C ARG A 38 -1.61 14.63 2.31
N ALA A 39 -2.06 15.25 3.41
CA ALA A 39 -1.52 14.99 4.72
C ALA A 39 -1.86 13.57 5.18
N LEU A 40 -0.90 12.87 5.75
CA LEU A 40 -1.09 11.54 6.30
C LEU A 40 -1.98 11.61 7.56
N PRO A 41 -2.68 10.52 7.88
CA PRO A 41 -3.29 10.38 9.20
C PRO A 41 -2.23 10.53 10.29
N SER A 42 -2.66 10.83 11.51
CA SER A 42 -1.72 11.01 12.62
C SER A 42 -0.90 9.74 12.86
N THR A 43 0.33 9.91 13.32
CA THR A 43 1.21 8.81 13.68
C THR A 43 0.52 7.85 14.68
N GLU A 44 -0.20 8.41 15.63
CA GLU A 44 -0.95 7.64 16.61
C GLU A 44 -1.96 6.70 15.96
N LYS A 45 -2.73 7.19 14.98
CA LYS A 45 -3.71 6.37 14.27
C LYS A 45 -3.05 5.28 13.43
N LEU A 46 -1.94 5.61 12.77
CA LEU A 46 -1.20 4.63 11.99
C LEU A 46 -0.63 3.52 12.88
N ASP A 47 -0.09 3.90 14.03
CA ASP A 47 0.46 2.93 14.99
C ASP A 47 -0.63 2.05 15.61
N GLU A 48 -1.78 2.63 15.94
CA GLU A 48 -2.93 1.87 16.43
C GLU A 48 -3.37 0.83 15.40
N PHE A 49 -3.47 1.22 14.13
CA PHE A 49 -3.87 0.30 13.08
C PHE A 49 -2.89 -0.86 12.92
N LYS A 50 -1.59 -0.60 13.05
CA LYS A 50 -0.58 -1.67 12.96
C LYS A 50 -0.79 -2.74 14.02
N ASP A 51 -1.29 -2.36 15.19
CA ASP A 51 -1.51 -3.28 16.31
C ASP A 51 -2.87 -3.99 16.25
N GLU A 52 -3.77 -3.54 15.38
CA GLU A 52 -5.08 -4.18 15.23
C GLU A 52 -4.98 -5.44 14.36
N GLU A 53 -5.91 -6.37 14.56
CA GLU A 53 -6.00 -7.57 13.73
C GLU A 53 -6.58 -7.27 12.35
N ALA A 54 -7.36 -6.21 12.22
CA ALA A 54 -8.00 -5.86 10.96
C ALA A 54 -6.96 -5.55 9.88
N LEU A 55 -7.20 -6.04 8.67
CA LEU A 55 -6.33 -5.78 7.51
C LEU A 55 -6.70 -4.49 6.79
N CYS A 56 -7.87 -3.93 7.10
CA CYS A 56 -8.37 -2.69 6.50
C CYS A 56 -9.26 -1.97 7.50
N ILE A 57 -9.12 -0.66 7.59
CA ILE A 57 -10.05 0.20 8.33
C ILE A 57 -10.43 1.40 7.47
N SER A 58 -11.64 1.90 7.68
CA SER A 58 -12.12 3.15 7.07
C SER A 58 -12.08 4.26 8.09
N ASN A 59 -11.53 5.40 7.70
CA ASN A 59 -11.59 6.62 8.48
C ASN A 59 -12.41 7.64 7.69
N MET A 60 -12.69 8.81 8.28
CA MET A 60 -13.58 9.80 7.69
C MET A 60 -13.22 10.18 6.25
N ASN A 61 -11.93 10.32 5.95
CA ASN A 61 -11.48 10.81 4.66
C ASN A 61 -10.59 9.81 3.91
N CYS A 62 -10.29 8.67 4.50
CA CYS A 62 -9.37 7.72 3.88
C CYS A 62 -9.63 6.29 4.35
N ARG A 63 -9.02 5.35 3.64
CA ARG A 63 -8.98 3.94 4.01
C ARG A 63 -7.53 3.54 4.22
N LEU A 64 -7.29 2.74 5.26
CA LEU A 64 -5.97 2.21 5.57
C LEU A 64 -5.96 0.72 5.32
N TYR A 65 -4.93 0.24 4.65
CA TYR A 65 -4.75 -1.18 4.32
C TYR A 65 -3.38 -1.64 4.79
N LYS A 66 -3.32 -2.88 5.25
CA LYS A 66 -2.04 -3.53 5.56
C LYS A 66 -1.52 -4.25 4.33
N ILE A 67 -0.24 -4.06 4.04
CA ILE A 67 0.45 -4.78 2.97
C ILE A 67 1.30 -5.85 3.65
N MET A 68 0.97 -7.11 3.39
CA MET A 68 1.59 -8.26 4.05
C MET A 68 2.50 -9.00 3.08
N GLU A 69 3.60 -9.54 3.60
CA GLU A 69 4.47 -10.45 2.86
C GLU A 69 4.93 -11.54 3.82
N ASN A 70 4.71 -12.79 3.45
CA ASN A 70 5.06 -13.95 4.30
C ASN A 70 4.46 -13.83 5.70
N HIS A 71 3.20 -13.38 5.79
CA HIS A 71 2.46 -13.19 7.03
C HIS A 71 3.04 -12.11 7.95
N GLN A 72 3.91 -11.25 7.39
CA GLN A 72 4.48 -10.13 8.13
C GLN A 72 4.05 -8.82 7.51
N LEU A 73 3.76 -7.84 8.36
CA LEU A 73 3.40 -6.49 7.91
C LEU A 73 4.64 -5.82 7.31
N GLN A 74 4.51 -5.31 6.09
CA GLN A 74 5.62 -4.65 5.38
C GLN A 74 5.39 -3.16 5.19
N TYR A 75 4.17 -2.78 4.82
CA TYR A 75 3.81 -1.39 4.54
C TYR A 75 2.37 -1.14 4.92
N LEU A 76 2.00 0.14 5.01
CA LEU A 76 0.60 0.53 5.04
C LEU A 76 0.27 1.26 3.73
N LEU A 77 -0.89 0.96 3.17
CA LEU A 77 -1.40 1.69 2.01
C LEU A 77 -2.54 2.59 2.49
N ILE A 78 -2.46 3.87 2.14
CA ILE A 78 -3.48 4.86 2.46
C ILE A 78 -4.14 5.27 1.16
N MET A 79 -5.47 5.24 1.12
CA MET A 79 -6.24 5.59 -0.06
C MET A 79 -7.25 6.67 0.30
N TRP A 80 -7.28 7.75 -0.48
CA TRP A 80 -8.23 8.84 -0.32
C TRP A 80 -9.14 8.93 -1.53
N GLY A 81 -10.35 9.35 -1.30
CA GLY A 81 -11.32 9.60 -2.35
C GLY A 81 -12.65 8.91 -2.07
N ASN A 82 -13.66 9.33 -2.81
CA ASN A 82 -15.03 8.93 -2.55
C ASN A 82 -15.63 8.35 -3.84
N ALA A 83 -15.23 7.13 -4.16
CA ALA A 83 -15.77 6.41 -5.31
C ALA A 83 -16.62 5.25 -4.83
N GLU A 84 -17.65 4.92 -5.59
CA GLU A 84 -18.55 3.81 -5.28
C GLU A 84 -17.80 2.49 -5.14
N ALA A 85 -16.78 2.30 -5.97
CA ALA A 85 -15.98 1.09 -6.01
C ALA A 85 -14.71 1.20 -5.16
N ALA A 86 -14.60 2.19 -4.26
CA ALA A 86 -13.34 2.46 -3.54
C ALA A 86 -12.84 1.24 -2.76
N SER A 87 -13.71 0.53 -2.07
CA SER A 87 -13.28 -0.65 -1.30
C SER A 87 -12.74 -1.76 -2.20
N THR A 88 -13.39 -2.02 -3.33
CA THR A 88 -12.93 -3.02 -4.29
C THR A 88 -11.60 -2.62 -4.90
N ILE A 89 -11.46 -1.35 -5.28
CA ILE A 89 -10.23 -0.82 -5.86
C ILE A 89 -9.07 -0.94 -4.85
N GLY A 90 -9.32 -0.59 -3.59
CA GLY A 90 -8.33 -0.72 -2.53
C GLY A 90 -7.85 -2.15 -2.36
N GLU A 91 -8.78 -3.11 -2.31
CA GLU A 91 -8.45 -4.52 -2.17
C GLU A 91 -7.64 -5.04 -3.37
N LEU A 92 -8.00 -4.64 -4.59
CA LEU A 92 -7.25 -5.02 -5.78
C LEU A 92 -5.86 -4.43 -5.79
N ALA A 93 -5.72 -3.17 -5.38
CA ALA A 93 -4.41 -2.52 -5.29
C ALA A 93 -3.53 -3.24 -4.27
N VAL A 94 -4.07 -3.60 -3.12
CA VAL A 94 -3.35 -4.37 -2.09
C VAL A 94 -2.86 -5.70 -2.68
N CYS A 95 -3.74 -6.44 -3.33
CA CYS A 95 -3.39 -7.73 -3.93
C CYS A 95 -2.26 -7.59 -4.95
N GLN A 96 -2.32 -6.57 -5.79
CA GLN A 96 -1.29 -6.35 -6.80
C GLN A 96 0.05 -5.98 -6.16
N ILE A 97 0.05 -5.11 -5.16
CA ILE A 97 1.28 -4.72 -4.45
C ILE A 97 1.89 -5.95 -3.77
N GLU A 98 1.09 -6.74 -3.08
CA GLU A 98 1.57 -7.95 -2.40
C GLU A 98 2.15 -8.96 -3.39
N SER A 99 1.52 -9.12 -4.54
CA SER A 99 2.02 -10.00 -5.60
C SER A 99 3.37 -9.52 -6.14
N LEU A 100 3.52 -8.22 -6.34
CA LEU A 100 4.79 -7.64 -6.80
C LEU A 100 5.90 -7.84 -5.78
N LEU A 101 5.62 -7.64 -4.49
CA LEU A 101 6.60 -7.87 -3.43
C LEU A 101 7.06 -9.32 -3.42
N THR A 102 6.12 -10.25 -3.47
CA THR A 102 6.44 -11.69 -3.49
C THR A 102 7.30 -12.05 -4.69
N ALA A 103 6.94 -11.56 -5.87
CA ALA A 103 7.70 -11.85 -7.10
C ALA A 103 9.14 -11.35 -7.00
N TYR A 104 9.36 -10.17 -6.42
CA TYR A 104 10.70 -9.64 -6.25
C TYR A 104 11.50 -10.38 -5.21
N THR A 105 10.87 -10.77 -4.11
CA THR A 105 11.52 -11.58 -3.07
C THR A 105 11.94 -12.94 -3.63
N GLU A 106 11.07 -13.61 -4.37
CA GLU A 106 11.39 -14.89 -5.00
C GLU A 106 12.55 -14.79 -5.98
N LYS A 107 12.59 -13.73 -6.77
CA LYS A 107 13.72 -13.51 -7.70
C LYS A 107 15.02 -13.31 -6.95
N SER A 108 15.01 -12.56 -5.85
CA SER A 108 16.19 -12.35 -5.02
C SER A 108 16.68 -13.66 -4.43
N ASP A 109 15.78 -14.49 -3.90
CA ASP A 109 16.12 -15.79 -3.33
C ASP A 109 16.73 -16.71 -4.37
N LYS A 110 16.16 -16.75 -5.57
CA LYS A 110 16.70 -17.56 -6.66
C LYS A 110 18.10 -17.12 -7.04
N ASN A 111 18.34 -15.82 -7.05
CA ASN A 111 19.67 -15.29 -7.38
C ASN A 111 20.71 -15.62 -6.32
N VAL A 112 20.30 -15.72 -5.07
CA VAL A 112 21.19 -16.06 -3.96
C VAL A 112 21.68 -17.53 -4.06
N PHE A 113 20.82 -18.42 -4.55
CA PHE A 113 21.15 -19.84 -4.61
C PHE A 113 21.80 -20.28 -5.93
N MET A 114 21.94 -19.39 -6.85
CA MET A 114 22.61 -19.65 -8.12
C MET A 114 24.07 -19.22 -8.09
#